data_8dc335e452555ecc8751a275ef2536a2
#
_entry.id   8dc335e452555ecc8751a275ef2536a2
#
_cell.length_a   1.000
_cell.length_b   1.000
_cell.length_c   1.000
_cell.angle_alpha   90.00
_cell.angle_beta   90.00
_cell.angle_gamma   90.00
#
_symmetry.space_group_name_H-M   'P 1'
#
loop_
_entity.id
_entity.type
_entity.pdbx_description
1 polymer ?
#
loop_
_entity_poly.entity_id
_entity_poly.type
_entity_poly.pdbx_seq_one_letter_code
_entity_poly.pdbx_strand_id
1 'polypeptide(L)'
;MAVKEDPSPTVELGGKGLATGTLGLFGSTVIGLASTAPVYSLAATLGFVVLAVGAQAPVAFIIAFIPMLLIAFAYRELNRAVPDCGTTFTWATKAFGPRVGWMGGWGVAVAGIVVLANLAQIGGKYFWLLINADIAENPVIVTATGVVFIALMTFISYRGTEIGEKLQ
;
A
#
# COMPACT_ATOMS: atom_id res chain seq x y z
N MET A 1 -14.31 -26.54 36.48
CA MET A 1 -13.49 -27.24 35.49
C MET A 1 -13.18 -26.22 34.43
N ALA A 2 -12.00 -25.56 34.52
CA ALA A 2 -11.58 -24.48 33.61
C ALA A 2 -11.05 -25.12 32.33
N VAL A 3 -11.65 -24.79 31.20
CA VAL A 3 -11.16 -25.14 29.87
C VAL A 3 -9.90 -24.31 29.66
N LYS A 4 -8.77 -24.99 29.66
CA LYS A 4 -7.46 -24.44 29.32
C LYS A 4 -7.50 -24.19 27.80
N GLU A 5 -7.59 -22.93 27.37
CA GLU A 5 -7.39 -22.54 25.99
C GLU A 5 -5.97 -22.94 25.59
N ASP A 6 -5.89 -23.86 24.66
CA ASP A 6 -4.65 -24.29 24.03
C ASP A 6 -4.14 -23.09 23.17
N PRO A 7 -2.93 -22.59 23.40
CA PRO A 7 -2.42 -21.50 22.58
C PRO A 7 -2.32 -22.03 21.13
N SER A 8 -3.06 -21.38 20.24
CA SER A 8 -2.95 -21.60 18.79
C SER A 8 -1.47 -21.75 18.40
N PRO A 9 -1.10 -22.72 17.53
CA PRO A 9 0.28 -22.94 17.17
C PRO A 9 0.86 -21.64 16.60
N THR A 10 1.77 -21.06 17.36
CA THR A 10 2.63 -19.98 16.86
C THR A 10 3.40 -20.58 15.68
N VAL A 11 2.97 -20.27 14.46
CA VAL A 11 3.74 -20.56 13.27
C VAL A 11 5.06 -19.81 13.47
N GLU A 12 6.11 -20.54 13.83
CA GLU A 12 7.46 -19.99 13.83
C GLU A 12 7.75 -19.53 12.41
N LEU A 13 7.65 -18.23 12.18
CA LEU A 13 8.11 -17.57 10.97
C LEU A 13 9.63 -17.71 10.96
N GLY A 14 10.11 -18.85 10.45
CA GLY A 14 11.45 -19.37 10.62
C GLY A 14 12.54 -18.33 10.38
N GLY A 15 13.30 -18.06 11.42
CA GLY A 15 14.67 -17.55 11.34
C GLY A 15 14.91 -16.13 10.82
N LYS A 16 13.88 -15.34 10.47
CA LYS A 16 14.05 -13.98 9.91
C LYS A 16 14.18 -12.87 10.96
N GLY A 17 14.19 -13.20 12.26
CA GLY A 17 14.35 -12.22 13.35
C GLY A 17 13.24 -11.17 13.44
N LEU A 18 12.07 -11.45 12.87
CA LEU A 18 10.94 -10.51 12.86
C LEU A 18 10.20 -10.57 14.20
N ALA A 19 9.84 -9.41 14.73
CA ALA A 19 9.02 -9.31 15.92
C ALA A 19 7.60 -9.84 15.63
N THR A 20 7.09 -10.72 16.50
CA THR A 20 5.75 -11.27 16.39
C THR A 20 4.78 -10.50 17.27
N GLY A 21 3.53 -10.30 16.81
CA GLY A 21 2.47 -9.68 17.62
C GLY A 21 2.61 -8.18 17.85
N THR A 22 3.43 -7.47 17.07
CA THR A 22 3.64 -6.02 17.19
C THR A 22 2.44 -5.20 16.72
N LEU A 23 1.63 -5.73 15.81
CA LEU A 23 0.46 -5.06 15.25
C LEU A 23 -0.82 -5.80 15.61
N GLY A 24 -1.78 -5.10 16.22
CA GLY A 24 -3.12 -5.60 16.43
C GLY A 24 -3.96 -5.58 15.15
N LEU A 25 -5.19 -6.11 15.22
CA LEU A 25 -6.12 -6.12 14.10
C LEU A 25 -6.39 -4.70 13.56
N PHE A 26 -6.57 -3.73 14.45
CA PHE A 26 -6.81 -2.33 14.08
C PHE A 26 -5.61 -1.74 13.35
N GLY A 27 -4.39 -1.87 13.87
CA GLY A 27 -3.17 -1.37 13.24
C GLY A 27 -2.93 -2.01 11.88
N SER A 28 -3.09 -3.33 11.76
CA SER A 28 -2.98 -4.02 10.47
C SER A 28 -4.00 -3.52 9.45
N THR A 29 -5.23 -3.21 9.88
CA THR A 29 -6.28 -2.67 9.01
C THR A 29 -5.94 -1.25 8.56
N VAL A 30 -5.46 -0.39 9.47
CA VAL A 30 -5.05 0.99 9.15
C VAL A 30 -3.91 0.99 8.15
N ILE A 31 -2.87 0.20 8.37
CA ILE A 31 -1.73 0.09 7.44
C ILE A 31 -2.18 -0.45 6.08
N GLY A 32 -3.05 -1.47 6.05
CA GLY A 32 -3.62 -1.99 4.81
C GLY A 32 -4.43 -0.94 4.05
N LEU A 33 -5.26 -0.16 4.75
CA LEU A 33 -6.04 0.91 4.15
C LEU A 33 -5.15 2.04 3.62
N ALA A 34 -4.14 2.43 4.39
CA ALA A 34 -3.16 3.44 3.98
C ALA A 34 -2.37 2.99 2.75
N SER A 35 -2.02 1.71 2.66
CA SER A 35 -1.31 1.15 1.50
C SER A 35 -2.11 1.20 0.20
N THR A 36 -3.44 1.15 0.27
CA THR A 36 -4.31 1.30 -0.91
C THR A 36 -4.52 2.76 -1.33
N ALA A 37 -4.20 3.71 -0.44
CA ALA A 37 -4.29 5.15 -0.64
C ALA A 37 -5.58 5.57 -1.39
N PRO A 38 -6.80 5.30 -0.85
CA PRO A 38 -8.06 5.45 -1.57
C PRO A 38 -8.34 6.88 -2.02
N VAL A 39 -7.98 7.86 -1.19
CA VAL A 39 -8.17 9.29 -1.51
C VAL A 39 -7.28 9.70 -2.69
N TYR A 40 -6.02 9.28 -2.69
CA TYR A 40 -5.10 9.51 -3.80
C TYR A 40 -5.60 8.85 -5.08
N SER A 41 -6.02 7.60 -5.01
CA SER A 41 -6.50 6.85 -6.18
C SER A 41 -7.69 7.56 -6.82
N LEU A 42 -8.64 8.05 -6.03
CA LEU A 42 -9.75 8.88 -6.50
C LEU A 42 -9.27 10.20 -7.12
N ALA A 43 -8.41 10.95 -6.41
CA ALA A 43 -7.90 12.23 -6.90
C ALA A 43 -7.13 12.11 -8.22
N ALA A 44 -6.36 11.01 -8.38
CA ALA A 44 -5.56 10.78 -9.57
C ALA A 44 -6.37 10.25 -10.77
N THR A 45 -7.42 9.46 -10.54
CA THR A 45 -8.08 8.70 -11.61
C THR A 45 -9.48 9.19 -11.96
N LEU A 46 -10.21 9.80 -11.01
CA LEU A 46 -11.61 10.19 -11.20
C LEU A 46 -11.81 11.08 -12.41
N GLY A 47 -10.94 12.08 -12.61
CA GLY A 47 -11.02 12.98 -13.75
C GLY A 47 -10.94 12.25 -15.10
N PHE A 48 -10.00 11.32 -15.23
CA PHE A 48 -9.85 10.51 -16.45
C PHE A 48 -11.05 9.59 -16.70
N VAL A 49 -11.57 8.96 -15.64
CA VAL A 49 -12.74 8.08 -15.76
C VAL A 49 -13.97 8.88 -16.16
N VAL A 50 -14.20 10.04 -15.54
CA VAL A 50 -15.34 10.90 -15.88
C VAL A 50 -15.23 11.42 -17.32
N LEU A 51 -14.04 11.77 -17.78
CA LEU A 51 -13.82 12.18 -19.18
C LEU A 51 -14.09 11.03 -20.17
N ALA A 52 -13.79 9.78 -19.78
CA ALA A 52 -13.98 8.62 -20.65
C ALA A 52 -15.42 8.12 -20.70
N VAL A 53 -16.12 8.08 -19.57
CA VAL A 53 -17.46 7.44 -19.46
C VAL A 53 -18.55 8.37 -18.94
N GLY A 54 -18.24 9.62 -18.65
CA GLY A 54 -19.20 10.63 -18.20
C GLY A 54 -19.95 10.24 -16.93
N ALA A 55 -21.27 10.36 -16.97
CA ALA A 55 -22.16 10.03 -15.84
C ALA A 55 -22.16 8.55 -15.44
N GLN A 56 -21.58 7.66 -16.25
CA GLN A 56 -21.47 6.23 -15.97
C GLN A 56 -20.26 5.88 -15.10
N ALA A 57 -19.44 6.86 -14.69
CA ALA A 57 -18.26 6.64 -13.86
C ALA A 57 -18.51 5.79 -12.58
N PRO A 58 -19.60 6.00 -11.81
CA PRO A 58 -19.88 5.14 -10.65
C PRO A 58 -20.04 3.66 -11.01
N VAL A 59 -20.71 3.37 -12.13
CA VAL A 59 -20.92 2.00 -12.62
C VAL A 59 -19.58 1.37 -13.03
N ALA A 60 -18.73 2.13 -13.73
CA ALA A 60 -17.40 1.68 -14.11
C ALA A 60 -16.55 1.31 -12.89
N PHE A 61 -16.60 2.09 -11.81
CA PHE A 61 -15.90 1.77 -10.55
C PHE A 61 -16.44 0.50 -9.90
N ILE A 62 -17.75 0.30 -9.87
CA ILE A 62 -18.35 -0.92 -9.31
C ILE A 62 -17.90 -2.17 -10.10
N ILE A 63 -17.92 -2.09 -11.43
CA ILE A 63 -17.47 -3.19 -12.30
C ILE A 63 -15.97 -3.47 -12.08
N ALA A 64 -15.14 -2.43 -12.00
CA ALA A 64 -13.71 -2.57 -11.75
C ALA A 64 -13.38 -3.13 -10.36
N PHE A 65 -14.27 -2.94 -9.38
CA PHE A 65 -14.10 -3.50 -8.04
C PHE A 65 -14.21 -5.04 -8.01
N ILE A 66 -14.99 -5.65 -8.91
CA ILE A 66 -15.20 -7.10 -8.91
C ILE A 66 -13.88 -7.88 -9.06
N PRO A 67 -13.06 -7.65 -10.09
CA PRO A 67 -11.78 -8.35 -10.21
C PRO A 67 -10.84 -8.06 -9.04
N MET A 68 -10.85 -6.84 -8.49
CA MET A 68 -10.03 -6.50 -7.33
C MET A 68 -10.44 -7.27 -6.08
N LEU A 69 -11.74 -7.47 -5.88
CA LEU A 69 -12.27 -8.30 -4.80
C LEU A 69 -11.84 -9.77 -4.95
N LEU A 70 -11.89 -10.31 -6.16
CA LEU A 70 -11.42 -11.69 -6.43
C LEU A 70 -9.91 -11.84 -6.16
N ILE A 71 -9.11 -10.84 -6.52
CA ILE A 71 -7.69 -10.81 -6.20
C ILE A 71 -7.48 -10.79 -4.68
N ALA A 72 -8.26 -10.00 -3.94
CA ALA A 72 -8.16 -9.94 -2.48
C ALA A 72 -8.45 -11.31 -1.84
N PHE A 73 -9.45 -12.05 -2.32
CA PHE A 73 -9.70 -13.42 -1.88
C PHE A 73 -8.53 -14.37 -2.20
N ALA A 74 -7.94 -14.26 -3.39
CA ALA A 74 -6.78 -15.07 -3.75
C ALA A 74 -5.57 -14.78 -2.84
N TYR A 75 -5.30 -13.51 -2.55
CA TYR A 75 -4.25 -13.11 -1.60
C TYR A 75 -4.50 -13.64 -0.18
N ARG A 76 -5.74 -13.63 0.27
CA ARG A 76 -6.12 -14.21 1.56
C ARG A 76 -5.79 -15.69 1.63
N GLU A 77 -6.13 -16.46 0.60
CA GLU A 77 -5.85 -17.90 0.57
C GLU A 77 -4.33 -18.18 0.45
N LEU A 78 -3.61 -17.42 -0.37
CA LEU A 78 -2.17 -17.53 -0.47
C LEU A 78 -1.48 -17.20 0.86
N ASN A 79 -1.93 -16.18 1.57
CA ASN A 79 -1.38 -15.80 2.86
C ASN A 79 -1.68 -16.85 3.96
N ARG A 80 -2.83 -17.55 3.87
CA ARG A 80 -3.13 -18.67 4.76
C ARG A 80 -2.28 -19.89 4.47
N ALA A 81 -2.05 -20.19 3.18
CA ALA A 81 -1.27 -21.35 2.78
C ALA A 81 0.24 -21.16 2.99
N VAL A 82 0.74 -19.94 2.78
CA VAL A 82 2.15 -19.58 2.88
C VAL A 82 2.26 -18.20 3.54
N PRO A 83 2.18 -18.13 4.88
CA PRO A 83 2.36 -16.87 5.61
C PRO A 83 3.85 -16.48 5.57
N ASP A 84 4.19 -15.54 4.71
CA ASP A 84 5.55 -15.01 4.57
C ASP A 84 5.52 -13.53 4.22
N CYS A 85 6.40 -12.75 4.84
CA CYS A 85 6.50 -11.31 4.59
C CYS A 85 6.99 -10.96 3.17
N GLY A 86 7.57 -11.91 2.45
CA GLY A 86 7.94 -11.76 1.04
C GLY A 86 6.74 -11.81 0.08
N THR A 87 5.55 -12.17 0.58
CA THR A 87 4.27 -12.17 -0.15
C THR A 87 4.39 -12.63 -1.61
N THR A 88 4.17 -11.75 -2.57
CA THR A 88 4.20 -12.06 -4.01
C THR A 88 5.52 -12.66 -4.46
N PHE A 89 6.67 -12.19 -3.94
CA PHE A 89 7.98 -12.76 -4.23
C PHE A 89 8.05 -14.23 -3.80
N THR A 90 7.68 -14.53 -2.56
CA THR A 90 7.75 -15.88 -2.00
C THR A 90 6.77 -16.82 -2.70
N TRP A 91 5.54 -16.38 -2.94
CA TRP A 91 4.52 -17.19 -3.61
C TRP A 91 4.89 -17.48 -5.07
N ALA A 92 5.36 -16.48 -5.81
CA ALA A 92 5.81 -16.67 -7.18
C ALA A 92 7.06 -17.57 -7.26
N THR A 93 7.98 -17.45 -6.30
CA THR A 93 9.15 -18.32 -6.22
C THR A 93 8.75 -19.78 -5.99
N LYS A 94 7.79 -20.03 -5.11
CA LYS A 94 7.31 -21.39 -4.84
C LYS A 94 6.52 -21.98 -6.00
N ALA A 95 5.71 -21.17 -6.69
CA ALA A 95 4.86 -21.65 -7.79
C ALA A 95 5.60 -21.80 -9.11
N PHE A 96 6.51 -20.89 -9.46
CA PHE A 96 7.11 -20.79 -10.79
C PHE A 96 8.64 -20.81 -10.77
N GLY A 97 9.24 -20.92 -9.59
CA GLY A 97 10.69 -20.94 -9.41
C GLY A 97 11.32 -19.57 -9.16
N PRO A 98 12.62 -19.56 -8.79
CA PRO A 98 13.29 -18.36 -8.25
C PRO A 98 13.44 -17.23 -9.27
N ARG A 99 13.54 -17.52 -10.55
CA ARG A 99 13.66 -16.48 -11.60
C ARG A 99 12.39 -15.64 -11.71
N VAL A 100 11.24 -16.32 -11.75
CA VAL A 100 9.92 -15.63 -11.83
C VAL A 100 9.62 -14.90 -10.53
N GLY A 101 9.94 -15.50 -9.38
CA GLY A 101 9.81 -14.85 -8.09
C GLY A 101 10.64 -13.58 -8.00
N TRP A 102 11.89 -13.61 -8.44
CA TRP A 102 12.78 -12.45 -8.45
C TRP A 102 12.24 -11.32 -9.34
N MET A 103 11.79 -11.66 -10.56
CA MET A 103 11.17 -10.68 -11.47
C MET A 103 9.90 -10.07 -10.87
N GLY A 104 9.05 -10.88 -10.22
CA GLY A 104 7.84 -10.40 -9.54
C GLY A 104 8.15 -9.46 -8.38
N GLY A 105 9.11 -9.83 -7.52
CA GLY A 105 9.55 -8.99 -6.41
C GLY A 105 10.15 -7.67 -6.87
N TRP A 106 11.00 -7.71 -7.89
CA TRP A 106 11.59 -6.52 -8.51
C TRP A 106 10.51 -5.62 -9.13
N GLY A 107 9.55 -6.20 -9.85
CA GLY A 107 8.42 -5.45 -10.42
C GLY A 107 7.60 -4.71 -9.36
N VAL A 108 7.31 -5.35 -8.23
CA VAL A 108 6.60 -4.73 -7.09
C VAL A 108 7.43 -3.58 -6.50
N ALA A 109 8.74 -3.77 -6.32
CA ALA A 109 9.62 -2.74 -5.78
C ALA A 109 9.68 -1.50 -6.69
N VAL A 110 9.86 -1.70 -8.00
CA VAL A 110 9.88 -0.59 -8.98
C VAL A 110 8.53 0.12 -9.04
N ALA A 111 7.43 -0.63 -9.05
CA ALA A 111 6.09 -0.06 -9.02
C ALA A 111 5.89 0.81 -7.77
N GLY A 112 6.33 0.35 -6.60
CA GLY A 112 6.29 1.12 -5.34
C GLY A 112 7.06 2.43 -5.42
N ILE A 113 8.26 2.44 -6.00
CA ILE A 113 9.07 3.65 -6.19
C ILE A 113 8.36 4.66 -7.10
N VAL A 114 7.81 4.20 -8.21
CA VAL A 114 7.09 5.07 -9.17
C VAL A 114 5.83 5.66 -8.54
N VAL A 115 5.06 4.83 -7.83
CA VAL A 115 3.85 5.29 -7.13
C VAL A 115 4.20 6.30 -6.04
N LEU A 116 5.26 6.07 -5.26
CA LEU A 116 5.69 7.00 -4.21
C LEU A 116 6.06 8.37 -4.79
N ALA A 117 6.78 8.41 -5.91
CA ALA A 117 7.13 9.66 -6.58
C ALA A 117 5.87 10.41 -7.07
N ASN A 118 4.90 9.70 -7.64
CA ASN A 118 3.64 10.27 -8.09
C ASN A 118 2.78 10.79 -6.93
N LEU A 119 2.67 10.01 -5.85
CA LEU A 119 1.99 10.41 -4.61
C LEU A 119 2.56 11.73 -4.05
N ALA A 120 3.89 11.83 -3.99
CA ALA A 120 4.58 13.01 -3.49
C ALA A 120 4.31 14.25 -4.35
N GLN A 121 4.29 14.11 -5.68
CA GLN A 121 3.95 15.19 -6.60
C GLN A 121 2.50 15.66 -6.43
N ILE A 122 1.57 14.74 -6.39
CA ILE A 122 0.15 15.06 -6.21
C ILE A 122 -0.07 15.70 -4.83
N GLY A 123 0.52 15.14 -3.77
CA GLY A 123 0.46 15.71 -2.43
C GLY A 123 1.02 17.12 -2.36
N GLY A 124 2.18 17.38 -2.98
CA GLY A 124 2.78 18.71 -3.08
C GLY A 124 1.89 19.71 -3.83
N LYS A 125 1.29 19.27 -4.93
CA LYS A 125 0.37 20.13 -5.70
C LYS A 125 -0.88 20.50 -4.90
N TYR A 126 -1.55 19.54 -4.26
CA TYR A 126 -2.74 19.82 -3.45
C TYR A 126 -2.42 20.65 -2.21
N PHE A 127 -1.25 20.46 -1.61
CA PHE A 127 -0.80 21.30 -0.51
C PHE A 127 -0.73 22.79 -0.90
N TRP A 128 -0.16 23.10 -2.05
CA TRP A 128 -0.07 24.47 -2.53
C TRP A 128 -1.40 25.00 -3.05
N LEU A 129 -2.26 24.19 -3.63
CA LEU A 129 -3.61 24.59 -4.00
C LEU A 129 -4.45 25.09 -2.82
N LEU A 130 -4.19 24.59 -1.61
CA LEU A 130 -4.85 25.06 -0.39
C LEU A 130 -4.35 26.45 0.06
N ILE A 131 -3.13 26.84 -0.31
CA ILE A 131 -2.49 28.06 0.16
C ILE A 131 -2.49 29.13 -0.95
N ASN A 132 -2.01 28.77 -2.14
CA ASN A 132 -1.91 29.66 -3.29
C ASN A 132 -1.87 28.84 -4.60
N ALA A 133 -2.89 29.03 -5.43
CA ALA A 133 -3.03 28.31 -6.69
C ALA A 133 -1.89 28.60 -7.69
N ASP A 134 -1.38 29.83 -7.71
CA ASP A 134 -0.29 30.21 -8.64
C ASP A 134 1.01 29.47 -8.34
N ILE A 135 1.28 29.18 -7.07
CA ILE A 135 2.45 28.39 -6.66
C ILE A 135 2.26 26.92 -7.03
N ALA A 136 1.04 26.41 -6.97
CA ALA A 136 0.72 25.01 -7.34
C ALA A 136 0.95 24.73 -8.83
N GLU A 137 1.05 25.73 -9.68
CA GLU A 137 1.39 25.58 -11.10
C GLU A 137 2.92 25.54 -11.36
N ASN A 138 3.73 25.91 -10.36
CA ASN A 138 5.17 25.87 -10.49
C ASN A 138 5.71 24.45 -10.22
N PRO A 139 6.17 23.72 -11.26
CA PRO A 139 6.59 22.32 -11.12
C PRO A 139 7.81 22.14 -10.20
N VAL A 140 8.69 23.14 -10.12
CA VAL A 140 9.90 23.08 -9.28
C VAL A 140 9.50 23.12 -7.80
N ILE A 141 8.62 24.02 -7.41
CA ILE A 141 8.17 24.16 -6.01
C ILE A 141 7.38 22.93 -5.59
N VAL A 142 6.48 22.45 -6.45
CA VAL A 142 5.68 21.24 -6.20
C VAL A 142 6.59 20.03 -6.01
N THR A 143 7.57 19.84 -6.88
CA THR A 143 8.52 18.71 -6.77
C THR A 143 9.39 18.83 -5.51
N ALA A 144 9.90 20.01 -5.19
CA ALA A 144 10.67 20.24 -3.97
C ALA A 144 9.85 19.89 -2.71
N THR A 145 8.58 20.31 -2.66
CA THR A 145 7.65 19.98 -1.58
C THR A 145 7.42 18.47 -1.50
N GLY A 146 7.24 17.79 -2.64
CA GLY A 146 7.14 16.34 -2.71
C GLY A 146 8.36 15.62 -2.16
N VAL A 147 9.57 16.09 -2.47
CA VAL A 147 10.83 15.56 -1.92
C VAL A 147 10.87 15.72 -0.40
N VAL A 148 10.46 16.88 0.12
CA VAL A 148 10.38 17.12 1.56
C VAL A 148 9.39 16.15 2.22
N PHE A 149 8.24 15.89 1.62
CA PHE A 149 7.27 14.92 2.13
C PHE A 149 7.85 13.50 2.16
N ILE A 150 8.54 13.06 1.09
CA ILE A 150 9.21 11.76 1.07
C ILE A 150 10.26 11.68 2.19
N ALA A 151 11.10 12.70 2.34
CA ALA A 151 12.13 12.73 3.37
C ALA A 151 11.53 12.67 4.78
N LEU A 152 10.46 13.44 5.03
CA LEU A 152 9.75 13.45 6.31
C LEU A 152 9.14 12.08 6.62
N MET A 153 8.42 11.48 5.67
CA MET A 153 7.77 10.17 5.86
C MET A 153 8.79 9.06 6.01
N THR A 154 9.91 9.12 5.27
CA THR A 154 11.02 8.18 5.43
C THR A 154 11.64 8.29 6.82
N PHE A 155 11.85 9.50 7.32
CA PHE A 155 12.37 9.73 8.67
C PHE A 155 11.44 9.18 9.75
N ILE A 156 10.12 9.41 9.60
CA ILE A 156 9.10 8.88 10.52
C ILE A 156 9.10 7.35 10.49
N SER A 157 9.13 6.74 9.31
CA SER A 157 9.17 5.29 9.14
C SER A 157 10.45 4.67 9.72
N TYR A 158 11.57 5.38 9.63
CA TYR A 158 12.83 4.94 10.23
C TYR A 158 12.77 4.90 11.77
N ARG A 159 11.98 5.77 12.40
CA ARG A 159 11.81 5.84 13.85
C ARG A 159 10.97 4.70 14.43
N GLY A 160 10.24 3.97 13.61
CA GLY A 160 9.52 2.76 13.99
C GLY A 160 8.11 2.66 13.41
N THR A 161 7.67 1.43 13.19
CA THR A 161 6.34 1.12 12.64
C THR A 161 5.20 1.57 13.54
N GLU A 162 5.40 1.59 14.87
CA GLU A 162 4.38 2.04 15.83
C GLU A 162 4.05 3.54 15.68
N ILE A 163 5.06 4.36 15.37
CA ILE A 163 4.84 5.79 15.12
C ILE A 163 4.15 5.99 13.77
N GLY A 164 4.53 5.21 12.76
CA GLY A 164 3.88 5.21 11.46
C GLY A 164 2.40 4.83 11.55
N GLU A 165 2.05 3.81 12.33
CA GLU A 165 0.66 3.38 12.57
C GLU A 165 -0.21 4.50 13.19
N LYS A 166 0.33 5.23 14.17
CA LYS A 166 -0.39 6.31 14.85
C LYS A 166 -0.58 7.57 14.01
N LEU A 167 0.26 7.75 12.97
CA LEU A 167 0.21 8.91 12.07
C LEU A 167 -0.65 8.68 10.84
N GLN A 168 -0.87 7.43 10.44
CA GLN A 168 -1.74 7.01 9.34
C GLN A 168 -3.19 6.89 9.75
#